data_b10f804add94207c37508efd13ec9a35
#
_entry.id   b10f804add94207c37508efd13ec9a35
#
_cell.length_a   1.000
_cell.length_b   1.000
_cell.length_c   1.000
_cell.angle_alpha   90.00
_cell.angle_beta   90.00
_cell.angle_gamma   90.00
#
_symmetry.space_group_name_H-M   'P 1'
#
loop_
_entity.id
_entity.type
_entity.pdbx_description
1 polymer ?
#
loop_
_entity_poly.entity_id
_entity_poly.type
_entity_poly.pdbx_seq_one_letter_code
_entity_poly.pdbx_strand_id
1 'polypeptide(L)'
;DHRDLHSFPTRRSSDLLRRMLSIKRRDELDKQIDKGELPELTIENVVALFTTSAENVNTYLTEAVHEVFEFLRPHGSKHKTNSEFELGKKVVLTWMVQEGYGKKPFRVNYHREKYLTALDNVFAMIDGKPPIKTYHGELYDAICDTEDGTGKTQYFKFRCFKNGNLHLEFLRPDLVERLNAVAGGNRLKQ
;
A
#
# COMPACT_ATOMS: atom_id res chain seq x y z
N ASP A 1 -39.56 -18.57 -4.64
CA ASP A 1 -39.11 -17.17 -4.57
C ASP A 1 -37.80 -17.09 -3.74
N HIS A 2 -36.70 -17.61 -4.32
CA HIS A 2 -35.38 -17.52 -3.72
C HIS A 2 -34.78 -16.16 -4.10
N ARG A 3 -35.11 -15.15 -3.31
CA ARG A 3 -34.43 -13.85 -3.40
C ARG A 3 -33.05 -13.97 -2.80
N ASP A 4 -32.09 -13.62 -3.63
CA ASP A 4 -30.66 -13.50 -3.37
C ASP A 4 -30.31 -12.94 -1.99
N LEU A 5 -30.05 -13.83 -1.05
CA LEU A 5 -29.45 -13.53 0.27
C LEU A 5 -27.93 -13.29 0.19
N HIS A 6 -27.37 -13.06 -1.00
CA HIS A 6 -25.93 -12.98 -1.23
C HIS A 6 -25.39 -11.60 -1.57
N SER A 7 -26.12 -10.50 -1.31
CA SER A 7 -25.61 -9.14 -1.48
C SER A 7 -25.29 -8.51 -0.12
N PHE A 8 -24.07 -8.63 0.36
CA PHE A 8 -23.75 -8.55 1.77
C PHE A 8 -22.82 -7.45 2.25
N PRO A 9 -23.13 -6.90 3.44
CA PRO A 9 -22.23 -6.01 4.20
C PRO A 9 -20.85 -6.64 4.48
N THR A 10 -20.80 -7.97 4.56
CA THR A 10 -19.59 -8.75 4.86
C THR A 10 -18.45 -8.56 3.85
N ARG A 11 -18.74 -8.44 2.55
CA ARG A 11 -17.72 -8.19 1.53
C ARG A 11 -17.02 -6.83 1.73
N ARG A 12 -17.79 -5.77 2.01
CA ARG A 12 -17.22 -4.43 2.21
C ARG A 12 -16.35 -4.34 3.47
N SER A 13 -16.74 -5.03 4.53
CA SER A 13 -16.01 -5.02 5.79
C SER A 13 -14.70 -5.82 5.70
N SER A 14 -14.71 -6.97 5.05
CA SER A 14 -13.51 -7.77 4.82
C SER A 14 -12.53 -7.07 3.88
N ASP A 15 -13.02 -6.39 2.85
CA ASP A 15 -12.20 -5.60 1.93
C ASP A 15 -11.54 -4.41 2.64
N LEU A 16 -12.26 -3.75 3.56
CA LEU A 16 -11.71 -2.64 4.34
C LEU A 16 -10.58 -3.13 5.24
N LEU A 17 -10.80 -4.20 5.99
CA LEU A 17 -9.79 -4.79 6.87
C LEU A 17 -8.55 -5.23 6.07
N ARG A 18 -8.77 -5.90 4.94
CA ARG A 18 -7.70 -6.38 4.06
C ARG A 18 -6.81 -5.24 3.54
N ARG A 19 -7.38 -4.05 3.32
CA ARG A 19 -6.64 -2.86 2.88
C ARG A 19 -5.79 -2.21 3.99
N MET A 20 -6.13 -2.46 5.25
CA MET A 20 -5.37 -1.99 6.40
C MET A 20 -4.18 -2.90 6.73
N LEU A 21 -4.17 -4.13 6.23
CA LEU A 21 -3.10 -5.09 6.48
C LEU A 21 -1.86 -4.79 5.64
N SER A 22 -0.68 -5.11 6.18
CA SER A 22 0.57 -5.17 5.42
C SER A 22 0.48 -6.18 4.28
N ILE A 23 1.33 -6.06 3.27
CA ILE A 23 1.37 -6.99 2.14
C ILE A 23 1.58 -8.41 2.64
N LYS A 24 2.51 -8.58 3.59
CA LYS A 24 2.82 -9.89 4.19
C LYS A 24 1.58 -10.52 4.83
N ARG A 25 0.83 -9.77 5.64
CA ARG A 25 -0.38 -10.29 6.29
C ARG A 25 -1.49 -10.60 5.30
N ARG A 26 -1.60 -9.83 4.23
CA ARG A 26 -2.55 -10.14 3.14
C ARG A 26 -2.19 -11.44 2.45
N ASP A 27 -0.91 -11.63 2.10
CA ASP A 27 -0.43 -12.85 1.46
C ASP A 27 -0.62 -14.09 2.39
N GLU A 28 -0.49 -13.93 3.72
CA GLU A 28 -0.77 -14.98 4.71
C GLU A 28 -2.26 -15.32 4.78
N LEU A 29 -3.13 -14.30 4.82
CA LEU A 29 -4.58 -14.46 4.83
C LEU A 29 -5.08 -15.18 3.56
N ASP A 30 -4.56 -14.78 2.39
CA ASP A 30 -4.91 -15.43 1.12
C ASP A 30 -4.53 -16.90 1.11
N LYS A 31 -3.35 -17.26 1.62
CA LYS A 31 -2.93 -18.66 1.76
C LYS A 31 -3.84 -19.47 2.70
N GLN A 32 -4.34 -18.86 3.79
CA GLN A 32 -5.27 -19.52 4.71
C GLN A 32 -6.63 -19.75 4.04
N ILE A 33 -7.10 -18.76 3.25
CA ILE A 33 -8.32 -18.90 2.46
C ILE A 33 -8.19 -20.04 1.46
N ASP A 34 -7.10 -20.07 0.70
CA ASP A 34 -6.86 -21.10 -0.33
C ASP A 34 -6.76 -22.51 0.24
N LYS A 35 -6.25 -22.66 1.47
CA LYS A 35 -6.18 -23.95 2.18
C LYS A 35 -7.47 -24.35 2.88
N GLY A 36 -8.48 -23.47 2.93
CA GLY A 36 -9.71 -23.71 3.68
C GLY A 36 -9.51 -23.74 5.21
N GLU A 37 -8.43 -23.14 5.70
CA GLU A 37 -8.08 -23.07 7.14
C GLU A 37 -8.84 -21.98 7.89
N LEU A 38 -9.78 -21.28 7.25
CA LEU A 38 -10.60 -20.27 7.92
C LEU A 38 -11.60 -20.90 8.86
N PRO A 39 -11.85 -20.31 10.03
CA PRO A 39 -12.90 -20.76 10.92
C PRO A 39 -14.27 -20.67 10.23
N GLU A 40 -15.16 -21.58 10.60
CA GLU A 40 -16.51 -21.59 10.08
C GLU A 40 -17.19 -20.23 10.27
N LEU A 41 -18.01 -19.81 9.29
CA LEU A 41 -18.66 -18.50 9.27
C LEU A 41 -19.85 -18.46 10.23
N THR A 42 -19.57 -18.51 11.53
CA THR A 42 -20.56 -18.31 12.60
C THR A 42 -20.59 -16.87 13.06
N ILE A 43 -21.68 -16.43 13.68
CA ILE A 43 -21.78 -15.07 14.24
C ILE A 43 -20.69 -14.84 15.29
N GLU A 44 -20.40 -15.82 16.14
CA GLU A 44 -19.39 -15.78 17.17
C GLU A 44 -17.99 -15.57 16.56
N ASN A 45 -17.65 -16.33 15.52
CA ASN A 45 -16.36 -16.22 14.83
C ASN A 45 -16.20 -14.87 14.11
N VAL A 46 -17.28 -14.35 13.53
CA VAL A 46 -17.30 -13.03 12.89
C VAL A 46 -17.09 -11.94 13.95
N VAL A 47 -17.81 -11.97 15.07
CA VAL A 47 -17.66 -11.02 16.16
C VAL A 47 -16.24 -11.09 16.75
N ALA A 48 -15.72 -12.29 17.01
CA ALA A 48 -14.35 -12.48 17.49
C ALA A 48 -13.31 -11.89 16.53
N LEU A 49 -13.46 -12.12 15.24
CA LEU A 49 -12.58 -11.56 14.21
C LEU A 49 -12.61 -10.02 14.21
N PHE A 50 -13.78 -9.41 14.30
CA PHE A 50 -13.91 -7.95 14.37
C PHE A 50 -13.29 -7.38 15.65
N THR A 51 -13.54 -8.00 16.80
CA THR A 51 -12.98 -7.59 18.09
C THR A 51 -11.45 -7.65 18.06
N THR A 52 -10.89 -8.79 17.67
CA THR A 52 -9.44 -8.99 17.54
C THR A 52 -8.82 -8.01 16.52
N SER A 53 -9.51 -7.75 15.41
CA SER A 53 -9.03 -6.80 14.40
C SER A 53 -9.05 -5.38 14.92
N ALA A 54 -10.07 -4.96 15.67
CA ALA A 54 -10.16 -3.64 16.28
C ALA A 54 -9.05 -3.42 17.32
N GLU A 55 -8.76 -4.43 18.16
CA GLU A 55 -7.68 -4.40 19.16
C GLU A 55 -6.29 -4.29 18.48
N ASN A 56 -6.11 -4.88 17.31
CA ASN A 56 -4.84 -4.92 16.60
C ASN A 56 -4.67 -3.84 15.51
N VAL A 57 -5.61 -2.91 15.34
CA VAL A 57 -5.53 -1.87 14.30
C VAL A 57 -4.21 -1.11 14.34
N ASN A 58 -3.77 -0.69 15.52
CA ASN A 58 -2.50 0.05 15.67
C ASN A 58 -1.29 -0.82 15.30
N THR A 59 -1.32 -2.10 15.62
CA THR A 59 -0.27 -3.06 15.24
C THR A 59 -0.22 -3.23 13.73
N TYR A 60 -1.38 -3.45 13.10
CA TYR A 60 -1.48 -3.60 11.65
C TYR A 60 -1.02 -2.35 10.90
N LEU A 61 -1.41 -1.16 11.38
CA LEU A 61 -0.94 0.10 10.81
C LEU A 61 0.57 0.24 10.94
N THR A 62 1.12 -0.06 12.11
CA THR A 62 2.57 0.02 12.36
C THR A 62 3.33 -0.94 11.41
N GLU A 63 2.87 -2.18 11.26
CA GLU A 63 3.47 -3.15 10.34
C GLU A 63 3.40 -2.67 8.88
N ALA A 64 2.25 -2.15 8.45
CA ALA A 64 2.09 -1.63 7.09
C ALA A 64 3.00 -0.42 6.83
N VAL A 65 3.15 0.48 7.82
CA VAL A 65 4.06 1.63 7.75
C VAL A 65 5.51 1.16 7.64
N HIS A 66 5.93 0.17 8.44
CA HIS A 66 7.27 -0.38 8.36
C HIS A 66 7.56 -1.02 7.01
N GLU A 67 6.63 -1.79 6.48
CA GLU A 67 6.79 -2.44 5.19
C GLU A 67 6.93 -1.42 4.04
N VAL A 68 6.10 -0.37 4.05
CA VAL A 68 6.19 0.72 3.08
C VAL A 68 7.49 1.52 3.26
N PHE A 69 7.92 1.78 4.48
CA PHE A 69 9.19 2.46 4.76
C PHE A 69 10.37 1.66 4.19
N GLU A 70 10.44 0.36 4.47
CA GLU A 70 11.51 -0.50 3.95
C GLU A 70 11.47 -0.59 2.40
N PHE A 71 10.29 -0.59 1.80
CA PHE A 71 10.13 -0.54 0.36
C PHE A 71 10.65 0.77 -0.26
N LEU A 72 10.37 1.91 0.38
CA LEU A 72 10.81 3.23 -0.08
C LEU A 72 12.29 3.49 0.18
N ARG A 73 12.87 2.77 1.13
CA ARG A 73 14.28 2.93 1.49
C ARG A 73 15.18 2.47 0.36
N PRO A 74 16.18 3.28 -0.05
CA PRO A 74 17.09 2.91 -1.12
C PRO A 74 17.98 1.74 -0.69
N HIS A 75 17.79 0.58 -1.31
CA HIS A 75 18.69 -0.56 -1.14
C HIS A 75 19.95 -0.36 -1.98
N GLY A 76 21.07 -0.15 -1.33
CA GLY A 76 22.40 -0.24 -1.94
C GLY A 76 22.84 0.88 -2.87
N SER A 77 22.08 1.95 -3.03
CA SER A 77 22.51 3.10 -3.84
C SER A 77 22.96 4.26 -2.95
N LYS A 78 24.18 4.72 -3.17
CA LYS A 78 24.78 5.90 -2.51
C LYS A 78 24.18 7.23 -3.02
N HIS A 79 22.86 7.32 -3.15
CA HIS A 79 22.23 8.59 -3.47
C HIS A 79 22.22 9.48 -2.23
N LYS A 80 22.86 10.63 -2.33
CA LYS A 80 23.11 11.62 -1.25
C LYS A 80 21.85 12.25 -0.65
N THR A 81 20.65 11.89 -1.11
CA THR A 81 19.39 12.58 -0.74
C THR A 81 18.58 11.88 0.34
N ASN A 82 18.86 10.64 0.67
CA ASN A 82 18.16 9.91 1.73
C ASN A 82 19.18 9.33 2.70
N SER A 83 19.02 9.63 4.00
CA SER A 83 19.74 8.92 5.04
C SER A 83 19.23 7.48 5.12
N GLU A 84 20.04 6.54 5.61
CA GLU A 84 19.58 5.16 5.84
C GLU A 84 18.39 5.08 6.80
N PHE A 85 18.13 6.15 7.54
CA PHE A 85 17.20 6.19 8.66
C PHE A 85 15.97 7.07 8.41
N GLU A 86 15.99 7.92 7.39
CA GLU A 86 14.90 8.85 7.10
C GLU A 86 14.62 8.96 5.62
N LEU A 87 13.35 8.97 5.26
CA LEU A 87 12.91 9.29 3.91
C LEU A 87 12.92 10.81 3.73
N GLY A 88 13.56 11.27 2.67
CA GLY A 88 13.54 12.67 2.27
C GLY A 88 12.33 13.00 1.39
N LYS A 89 12.40 14.19 0.75
CA LYS A 89 11.33 14.68 -0.13
C LYS A 89 11.09 13.82 -1.37
N LYS A 90 12.12 13.12 -1.84
CA LYS A 90 12.10 12.35 -3.11
C LYS A 90 12.72 10.99 -2.92
N VAL A 91 12.14 10.00 -3.60
CA VAL A 91 12.69 8.64 -3.69
C VAL A 91 12.73 8.19 -5.13
N VAL A 92 13.66 7.28 -5.44
CA VAL A 92 13.78 6.62 -6.73
C VAL A 92 13.54 5.14 -6.52
N LEU A 93 12.48 4.64 -7.12
CA LEU A 93 12.11 3.23 -7.07
C LEU A 93 12.51 2.57 -8.39
N THR A 94 13.29 1.50 -8.31
CA THR A 94 13.77 0.76 -9.48
C THR A 94 12.82 -0.36 -9.86
N TRP A 95 12.76 -0.69 -11.17
CA TRP A 95 11.93 -1.78 -11.69
C TRP A 95 10.42 -1.64 -11.40
N MET A 96 9.93 -0.40 -11.29
CA MET A 96 8.53 -0.12 -10.98
C MET A 96 7.65 -0.06 -12.22
N VAL A 97 8.20 0.41 -13.31
CA VAL A 97 7.48 0.62 -14.56
C VAL A 97 8.15 -0.10 -15.71
N GLN A 98 7.40 -0.37 -16.74
CA GLN A 98 7.85 -0.96 -17.99
C GLN A 98 7.14 -0.29 -19.15
N GLU A 99 7.61 -0.55 -20.35
CA GLU A 99 7.00 -0.02 -21.57
C GLU A 99 5.54 -0.41 -21.68
N GLY A 100 4.71 0.57 -21.97
CA GLY A 100 3.27 0.41 -22.13
C GLY A 100 2.90 0.08 -23.59
N TYR A 101 1.61 0.14 -23.88
CA TYR A 101 1.07 -0.16 -25.21
C TYR A 101 0.31 1.02 -25.80
N GLY A 102 0.45 1.22 -27.12
CA GLY A 102 -0.29 2.23 -27.86
C GLY A 102 0.05 3.64 -27.41
N LYS A 103 -0.97 4.42 -27.01
CA LYS A 103 -0.79 5.81 -26.55
C LYS A 103 -0.31 5.93 -25.10
N LYS A 104 -0.26 4.84 -24.35
CA LYS A 104 0.17 4.82 -22.96
C LYS A 104 1.61 4.33 -22.87
N PRO A 105 2.60 5.24 -22.67
CA PRO A 105 4.03 4.90 -22.79
C PRO A 105 4.53 4.04 -21.64
N PHE A 106 3.79 4.00 -20.52
CA PHE A 106 4.20 3.28 -19.33
C PHE A 106 3.06 2.43 -18.76
N ARG A 107 3.43 1.33 -18.12
CA ARG A 107 2.59 0.52 -17.25
C ARG A 107 3.37 0.10 -16.03
N VAL A 108 2.68 -0.15 -14.94
CA VAL A 108 3.30 -0.68 -13.71
C VAL A 108 3.74 -2.12 -13.94
N ASN A 109 4.90 -2.48 -13.39
CA ASN A 109 5.36 -3.86 -13.40
C ASN A 109 4.42 -4.70 -12.51
N TYR A 110 3.88 -5.80 -13.03
CA TYR A 110 2.92 -6.68 -12.35
C TYR A 110 3.37 -7.10 -10.94
N HIS A 111 4.66 -7.43 -10.77
CA HIS A 111 5.18 -7.83 -9.46
C HIS A 111 5.29 -6.66 -8.45
N ARG A 112 5.08 -5.43 -8.88
CA ARG A 112 5.20 -4.21 -8.08
C ARG A 112 3.87 -3.53 -7.75
N GLU A 113 2.78 -3.94 -8.36
CA GLU A 113 1.44 -3.34 -8.17
C GLU A 113 1.05 -3.26 -6.69
N LYS A 114 1.21 -4.35 -5.95
CA LYS A 114 0.84 -4.43 -4.55
C LYS A 114 1.57 -3.41 -3.66
N TYR A 115 2.80 -3.00 -4.03
CA TYR A 115 3.56 -2.00 -3.28
C TYR A 115 3.02 -0.59 -3.49
N LEU A 116 2.57 -0.25 -4.71
CA LEU A 116 1.94 1.05 -4.98
C LEU A 116 0.60 1.16 -4.26
N THR A 117 -0.20 0.11 -4.26
CA THR A 117 -1.45 0.05 -3.51
C THR A 117 -1.21 0.18 -1.99
N ALA A 118 -0.18 -0.48 -1.46
CA ALA A 118 0.18 -0.36 -0.05
C ALA A 118 0.64 1.06 0.30
N LEU A 119 1.41 1.68 -0.58
CA LEU A 119 1.88 3.06 -0.43
C LEU A 119 0.72 4.05 -0.33
N ASP A 120 -0.22 4.01 -1.28
CA ASP A 120 -1.41 4.84 -1.27
C ASP A 120 -2.25 4.64 0.01
N ASN A 121 -2.47 3.38 0.42
CA ASN A 121 -3.23 3.06 1.62
C ASN A 121 -2.55 3.55 2.90
N VAL A 122 -1.24 3.38 3.05
CA VAL A 122 -0.50 3.83 4.22
C VAL A 122 -0.56 5.35 4.34
N PHE A 123 -0.37 6.08 3.24
CA PHE A 123 -0.49 7.54 3.26
C PHE A 123 -1.90 8.01 3.59
N ALA A 124 -2.95 7.36 3.06
CA ALA A 124 -4.33 7.65 3.43
C ALA A 124 -4.58 7.41 4.93
N MET A 125 -4.14 6.26 5.46
CA MET A 125 -4.32 5.94 6.89
C MET A 125 -3.59 6.91 7.82
N ILE A 126 -2.34 7.29 7.49
CA ILE A 126 -1.59 8.28 8.29
C ILE A 126 -2.24 9.67 8.20
N ASP A 127 -2.88 10.01 7.07
CA ASP A 127 -3.66 11.25 6.87
C ASP A 127 -5.04 11.21 7.57
N GLY A 128 -5.37 10.11 8.26
CA GLY A 128 -6.67 9.93 8.92
C GLY A 128 -7.83 9.69 7.97
N LYS A 129 -7.55 9.30 6.74
CA LYS A 129 -8.55 8.99 5.72
C LYS A 129 -8.81 7.49 5.63
N PRO A 130 -9.99 7.09 5.17
CA PRO A 130 -10.26 5.68 4.91
C PRO A 130 -9.32 5.13 3.82
N PRO A 131 -9.02 3.83 3.84
CA PRO A 131 -8.25 3.18 2.78
C PRO A 131 -8.87 3.41 1.40
N ILE A 132 -8.02 3.45 0.38
CA ILE A 132 -8.41 3.78 -1.00
C ILE A 132 -9.41 2.75 -1.54
N LYS A 133 -10.41 3.24 -2.27
CA LYS A 133 -11.52 2.41 -2.77
C LYS A 133 -11.21 1.67 -4.06
N THR A 134 -10.23 2.13 -4.84
CA THR A 134 -9.84 1.51 -6.11
C THR A 134 -9.03 0.24 -5.89
N TYR A 135 -9.10 -0.71 -6.83
CA TYR A 135 -8.42 -2.00 -6.70
C TYR A 135 -6.89 -1.84 -6.64
N HIS A 136 -6.32 -0.99 -7.50
CA HIS A 136 -4.88 -0.79 -7.61
C HIS A 136 -4.34 0.46 -6.89
N GLY A 137 -5.20 1.41 -6.51
CA GLY A 137 -4.81 2.69 -5.91
C GLY A 137 -4.62 3.81 -6.95
N GLU A 138 -4.64 5.07 -6.45
CA GLU A 138 -4.58 6.26 -7.31
C GLU A 138 -3.25 6.39 -8.05
N LEU A 139 -2.15 6.04 -7.39
CA LEU A 139 -0.81 6.14 -8.00
C LEU A 139 -0.64 5.16 -9.15
N TYR A 140 -1.14 3.93 -9.00
CA TYR A 140 -1.14 2.94 -10.06
C TYR A 140 -1.95 3.43 -11.28
N ASP A 141 -3.19 3.85 -11.04
CA ASP A 141 -4.09 4.31 -12.09
C ASP A 141 -3.49 5.51 -12.85
N ALA A 142 -2.96 6.50 -12.10
CA ALA A 142 -2.31 7.67 -12.68
C ALA A 142 -1.08 7.33 -13.54
N ILE A 143 -0.26 6.34 -13.12
CA ILE A 143 0.89 5.87 -13.91
C ILE A 143 0.43 5.21 -15.22
N CYS A 144 -0.61 4.39 -15.15
CA CYS A 144 -1.14 3.70 -16.31
C CYS A 144 -1.88 4.63 -17.28
N ASP A 145 -2.41 5.75 -16.80
CA ASP A 145 -3.20 6.69 -17.60
C ASP A 145 -2.39 7.85 -18.18
N THR A 146 -1.16 8.08 -17.72
CA THR A 146 -0.34 9.18 -18.22
C THR A 146 0.07 9.01 -19.70
N GLU A 147 0.13 10.12 -20.45
CA GLU A 147 0.57 10.16 -21.84
C GLU A 147 2.08 10.47 -21.99
N ASP A 148 2.66 11.13 -20.98
CA ASP A 148 4.06 11.60 -21.02
C ASP A 148 4.96 10.96 -19.93
N GLY A 149 4.39 10.05 -19.13
CA GLY A 149 5.10 9.41 -18.01
C GLY A 149 5.22 10.30 -16.78
N THR A 150 4.50 11.43 -16.71
CA THR A 150 4.48 12.29 -15.52
C THR A 150 3.06 12.46 -14.99
N GLY A 151 2.94 12.70 -13.69
CA GLY A 151 1.62 12.94 -13.11
C GLY A 151 1.69 13.31 -11.63
N LYS A 152 0.48 13.48 -11.09
CA LYS A 152 0.28 13.89 -9.70
C LYS A 152 -0.98 13.23 -9.16
N THR A 153 -0.87 12.66 -7.95
CA THR A 153 -1.99 12.20 -7.14
C THR A 153 -2.17 13.10 -5.92
N GLN A 154 -3.02 12.73 -4.99
CA GLN A 154 -3.18 13.46 -3.75
C GLN A 154 -1.87 13.55 -2.93
N TYR A 155 -1.06 12.50 -2.91
CA TYR A 155 0.13 12.39 -2.05
C TYR A 155 1.45 12.48 -2.80
N PHE A 156 1.44 12.18 -4.09
CA PHE A 156 2.66 11.99 -4.86
C PHE A 156 2.65 12.79 -6.16
N LYS A 157 3.81 13.34 -6.51
CA LYS A 157 4.15 13.71 -7.88
C LYS A 157 5.13 12.66 -8.40
N PHE A 158 4.92 12.18 -9.61
CA PHE A 158 5.73 11.10 -10.15
C PHE A 158 6.29 11.40 -11.54
N ARG A 159 7.37 10.70 -11.88
CA ARG A 159 7.93 10.64 -13.23
C ARG A 159 8.45 9.23 -13.51
N CYS A 160 7.98 8.65 -14.59
CA CYS A 160 8.40 7.35 -15.12
C CYS A 160 9.59 7.51 -16.07
N PHE A 161 10.46 6.53 -16.11
CA PHE A 161 11.63 6.50 -16.99
C PHE A 161 11.68 5.16 -17.75
N LYS A 162 12.17 5.19 -18.99
CA LYS A 162 12.27 4.00 -19.87
C LYS A 162 13.18 2.89 -19.32
N ASN A 163 14.09 3.22 -18.41
CA ASN A 163 14.93 2.24 -17.71
C ASN A 163 14.19 1.50 -16.57
N GLY A 164 12.88 1.69 -16.44
CA GLY A 164 12.06 1.05 -15.42
C GLY A 164 11.97 1.80 -14.09
N ASN A 165 12.65 2.93 -13.94
CA ASN A 165 12.63 3.71 -12.70
C ASN A 165 11.37 4.57 -12.60
N LEU A 166 10.87 4.69 -11.36
CA LEU A 166 9.83 5.61 -10.96
C LEU A 166 10.41 6.59 -9.94
N HIS A 167 10.42 7.87 -10.26
CA HIS A 167 10.77 8.91 -9.32
C HIS A 167 9.50 9.42 -8.65
N LEU A 168 9.46 9.40 -7.33
CA LEU A 168 8.37 9.93 -6.52
C LEU A 168 8.85 11.15 -5.74
N GLU A 169 8.05 12.20 -5.74
CA GLU A 169 8.18 13.36 -4.86
C GLU A 169 6.95 13.40 -3.95
N PHE A 170 7.18 13.43 -2.64
CA PHE A 170 6.11 13.52 -1.65
C PHE A 170 5.55 14.94 -1.58
N LEU A 171 4.23 15.06 -1.70
CA LEU A 171 3.52 16.35 -1.66
C LEU A 171 3.12 16.75 -0.24
N ARG A 172 3.19 15.82 0.71
CA ARG A 172 2.82 15.99 2.11
C ARG A 172 4.01 15.67 3.02
N PRO A 173 4.91 16.63 3.25
CA PRO A 173 6.08 16.45 4.13
C PRO A 173 5.70 16.01 5.54
N ASP A 174 4.59 16.52 6.08
CA ASP A 174 4.04 16.17 7.39
C ASP A 174 3.75 14.66 7.52
N LEU A 175 3.26 14.01 6.45
CA LEU A 175 3.02 12.57 6.44
C LEU A 175 4.32 11.77 6.35
N VAL A 176 5.33 12.30 5.65
CA VAL A 176 6.66 11.69 5.59
C VAL A 176 7.33 11.73 6.97
N GLU A 177 7.22 12.84 7.70
CA GLU A 177 7.72 12.96 9.08
C GLU A 177 7.04 11.95 10.01
N ARG A 178 5.71 11.79 9.91
CA ARG A 178 4.96 10.78 10.69
C ARG A 178 5.41 9.36 10.33
N LEU A 179 5.59 9.06 9.06
CA LEU A 179 6.06 7.77 8.58
C LEU A 179 7.47 7.48 9.11
N ASN A 180 8.38 8.45 9.06
CA ASN A 180 9.72 8.36 9.62
C ASN A 180 9.69 8.14 11.14
N ALA A 181 8.82 8.85 11.87
CA ALA A 181 8.69 8.71 13.31
C ALA A 181 8.22 7.31 13.72
N VAL A 182 7.20 6.76 13.04
CA VAL A 182 6.70 5.40 13.30
C VAL A 182 7.75 4.36 12.95
N ALA A 183 8.41 4.47 11.79
CA ALA A 183 9.43 3.53 11.36
C ALA A 183 10.70 3.61 12.20
N GLY A 184 11.11 4.82 12.63
CA GLY A 184 12.28 5.06 13.50
C GLY A 184 12.07 4.61 14.94
N GLY A 185 10.86 4.76 15.50
CA GLY A 185 10.55 4.44 16.89
C GLY A 185 10.77 2.99 17.29
N ASN A 186 10.69 2.05 16.35
CA ASN A 186 10.95 0.63 16.60
C ASN A 186 12.44 0.24 16.54
N ARG A 187 13.31 1.11 15.97
CA ARG A 187 14.76 0.84 15.87
C ARG A 187 15.52 1.16 17.15
N LEU A 188 14.95 2.00 18.01
CA LEU A 188 15.55 2.33 19.31
C LEU A 188 15.26 1.28 20.38
N LYS A 189 14.45 0.24 20.06
CA LYS A 189 14.07 -0.84 20.98
C LYS A 189 14.73 -2.19 20.66
N GLN A 190 15.61 -2.23 19.68
CA GLN A 190 16.48 -3.36 19.38
C GLN A 190 17.92 -2.98 19.78
#